data_e4047494e920704d679694ecbc030f82
#
_entry.id   e4047494e920704d679694ecbc030f82
#
_cell.length_a   1.000
_cell.length_b   1.000
_cell.length_c   1.000
_cell.angle_alpha   90.00
_cell.angle_beta   90.00
_cell.angle_gamma   90.00
#
_symmetry.space_group_name_H-M   'P 1'
#
loop_
_entity.id
_entity.type
_entity.pdbx_description
1 polymer ?
#
loop_
_entity_poly.entity_id
_entity_poly.type
_entity_poly.pdbx_seq_one_letter_code
_entity_poly.pdbx_strand_id
1 'polypeptide(L)'
;QEKHQTQASSTVALGRTLIASQILAANEKGQTKITVKILGTSSLGAIITVADTEGNVKGYVQNPGVDIKKTATGEVLVGPFVGQGEFLVITDYGTGNPYNSMTPLISGEIGEDLAFYLTESQQTPSAVGLNVLLDEEDKVKVAGGFLVQVLPNAKEEEIASFEKRIQEMPAISTLLASDDHIEALLT
;
A
#
# COMPACT_ATOMS: atom_id res chain seq x y z
N GLN A 1 13.52 -7.77 -3.20
CA GLN A 1 13.69 -8.15 -4.60
C GLN A 1 14.63 -9.34 -4.74
N GLU A 2 15.91 -9.24 -4.39
CA GLU A 2 16.91 -10.29 -4.54
C GLU A 2 16.51 -11.60 -3.86
N LYS A 3 16.03 -11.54 -2.61
CA LYS A 3 15.64 -12.71 -1.82
C LYS A 3 14.51 -13.54 -2.46
N HIS A 4 13.58 -12.89 -3.17
CA HIS A 4 12.41 -13.53 -3.77
C HIS A 4 12.51 -13.61 -5.29
N GLN A 5 13.58 -13.11 -5.90
CA GLN A 5 13.81 -13.08 -7.36
C GLN A 5 12.61 -12.51 -8.12
N THR A 6 12.02 -11.43 -7.58
CA THR A 6 10.85 -10.78 -8.17
C THR A 6 11.23 -9.94 -9.38
N GLN A 7 10.47 -10.04 -10.46
CA GLN A 7 10.49 -9.15 -11.61
C GLN A 7 9.81 -7.80 -11.28
N ALA A 8 9.90 -6.82 -12.16
CA ALA A 8 9.47 -5.45 -11.90
C ALA A 8 8.07 -5.33 -11.30
N SER A 9 7.08 -5.98 -11.88
CA SER A 9 5.69 -5.89 -11.42
C SER A 9 5.45 -6.57 -10.10
N SER A 10 5.99 -7.77 -9.96
CA SER A 10 5.92 -8.51 -8.70
C SER A 10 6.63 -7.74 -7.59
N THR A 11 7.72 -7.04 -7.91
CA THR A 11 8.46 -6.18 -6.98
C THR A 11 7.60 -5.00 -6.53
N VAL A 12 6.96 -4.30 -7.48
CA VAL A 12 6.11 -3.13 -7.16
C VAL A 12 4.88 -3.56 -6.36
N ALA A 13 4.19 -4.62 -6.78
CA ALA A 13 3.00 -5.12 -6.08
C ALA A 13 3.32 -5.58 -4.65
N LEU A 14 4.38 -6.38 -4.49
CA LEU A 14 4.84 -6.81 -3.16
C LEU A 14 5.29 -5.63 -2.31
N GLY A 15 6.02 -4.68 -2.87
CA GLY A 15 6.49 -3.50 -2.16
C GLY A 15 5.33 -2.61 -1.68
N ARG A 16 4.35 -2.33 -2.53
CA ARG A 16 3.12 -1.59 -2.15
C ARG A 16 2.37 -2.32 -1.02
N THR A 17 2.26 -3.66 -1.09
CA THR A 17 1.58 -4.44 -0.04
C THR A 17 2.37 -4.44 1.27
N LEU A 18 3.70 -4.47 1.23
CA LEU A 18 4.55 -4.33 2.42
C LEU A 18 4.36 -2.97 3.09
N ILE A 19 4.33 -1.88 2.31
CA ILE A 19 4.07 -0.51 2.81
C ILE A 19 2.66 -0.43 3.41
N ALA A 20 1.63 -0.95 2.72
CA ALA A 20 0.26 -1.00 3.21
C ALA A 20 0.17 -1.70 4.58
N SER A 21 0.82 -2.86 4.73
CA SER A 21 0.85 -3.61 5.98
C SER A 21 1.51 -2.81 7.11
N GLN A 22 2.60 -2.12 6.79
CA GLN A 22 3.34 -1.33 7.77
C GLN A 22 2.56 -0.09 8.20
N ILE A 23 1.85 0.57 7.29
CA ILE A 23 0.96 1.69 7.59
C ILE A 23 -0.18 1.22 8.53
N LEU A 24 -0.80 0.09 8.24
CA LEU A 24 -1.85 -0.47 9.11
C LEU A 24 -1.29 -0.84 10.49
N ALA A 25 -0.12 -1.48 10.56
CA ALA A 25 0.51 -1.84 11.83
C ALA A 25 0.92 -0.61 12.65
N ALA A 26 1.39 0.47 12.01
CA ALA A 26 1.78 1.71 12.68
C ALA A 26 0.59 2.44 13.35
N ASN A 27 -0.65 2.18 12.91
CA ASN A 27 -1.87 2.73 13.52
C ASN A 27 -2.35 1.91 14.72
N GLU A 28 -1.78 0.75 14.95
CA GLU A 28 -2.14 -0.14 16.05
C GLU A 28 -1.29 0.12 17.31
N LYS A 29 -1.74 -0.41 18.43
CA LYS A 29 -1.07 -0.30 19.74
C LYS A 29 -0.66 -1.67 20.29
N GLY A 30 0.29 -1.67 21.21
CA GLY A 30 0.76 -2.89 21.86
C GLY A 30 1.59 -3.77 20.93
N GLN A 31 1.53 -5.08 21.09
CA GLN A 31 2.25 -6.06 20.28
C GLN A 31 1.35 -6.64 19.18
N THR A 32 0.72 -5.76 18.42
CA THR A 32 -0.19 -6.17 17.34
C THR A 32 0.55 -6.59 16.09
N LYS A 33 0.05 -7.63 15.43
CA LYS A 33 0.51 -8.07 14.11
C LYS A 33 -0.60 -7.92 13.09
N ILE A 34 -0.27 -7.35 11.95
CA ILE A 34 -1.16 -7.19 10.81
C ILE A 34 -0.71 -8.11 9.69
N THR A 35 -1.62 -8.96 9.22
CA THR A 35 -1.40 -9.72 7.98
C THR A 35 -2.30 -9.15 6.90
N VAL A 36 -1.73 -8.71 5.80
CA VAL A 36 -2.48 -8.31 4.59
C VAL A 36 -2.35 -9.41 3.56
N LYS A 37 -3.48 -9.81 2.99
CA LYS A 37 -3.54 -10.75 1.87
C LYS A 37 -4.30 -10.10 0.72
N ILE A 38 -3.63 -9.96 -0.42
CA ILE A 38 -4.24 -9.65 -1.70
C ILE A 38 -4.48 -10.96 -2.40
N LEU A 39 -5.73 -11.34 -2.57
CA LEU A 39 -6.12 -12.62 -3.19
C LEU A 39 -6.62 -12.35 -4.60
N GLY A 40 -5.69 -12.07 -5.51
CA GLY A 40 -6.00 -11.73 -6.89
C GLY A 40 -6.21 -12.95 -7.78
N THR A 41 -7.02 -12.80 -8.82
CA THR A 41 -7.36 -13.86 -9.79
C THR A 41 -6.48 -13.86 -11.03
N SER A 42 -5.58 -12.87 -11.17
CA SER A 42 -4.71 -12.75 -12.34
C SER A 42 -3.30 -13.31 -12.10
N SER A 43 -2.35 -12.95 -12.94
CA SER A 43 -1.04 -13.62 -13.04
C SER A 43 -0.15 -13.51 -11.80
N LEU A 44 -0.28 -12.46 -10.98
CA LEU A 44 0.47 -12.34 -9.72
C LEU A 44 0.04 -13.36 -8.66
N GLY A 45 -1.22 -13.80 -8.71
CA GLY A 45 -1.79 -14.66 -7.69
C GLY A 45 -1.89 -13.95 -6.34
N ALA A 46 -1.67 -14.69 -5.25
CA ALA A 46 -1.74 -14.14 -3.90
C ALA A 46 -0.47 -13.35 -3.53
N ILE A 47 -0.66 -12.21 -2.85
CA ILE A 47 0.41 -11.48 -2.17
C ILE A 47 0.10 -11.50 -0.69
N ILE A 48 1.04 -11.95 0.13
CA ILE A 48 0.84 -12.06 1.58
C ILE A 48 1.98 -11.35 2.29
N THR A 49 1.62 -10.43 3.19
CA THR A 49 2.56 -9.67 3.99
C THR A 49 2.16 -9.66 5.45
N VAL A 50 3.14 -9.58 6.33
CA VAL A 50 2.95 -9.48 7.79
C VAL A 50 3.81 -8.35 8.30
N ALA A 51 3.20 -7.44 9.05
CA ALA A 51 3.89 -6.35 9.74
C ALA A 51 3.56 -6.38 11.24
N ASP A 52 4.42 -5.78 12.04
CA ASP A 52 4.18 -5.56 13.46
C ASP A 52 4.36 -4.08 13.85
N THR A 53 3.96 -3.76 15.07
CA THR A 53 4.05 -2.41 15.64
C THR A 53 5.49 -1.98 15.97
N GLU A 54 6.46 -2.88 15.87
CA GLU A 54 7.89 -2.58 16.06
C GLU A 54 8.59 -2.15 14.77
N GLY A 55 7.86 -2.13 13.63
CA GLY A 55 8.38 -1.75 12.33
C GLY A 55 8.93 -2.91 11.49
N ASN A 56 8.80 -4.15 11.96
CA ASN A 56 9.22 -5.30 11.16
C ASN A 56 8.15 -5.64 10.13
N VAL A 57 8.57 -5.89 8.89
CA VAL A 57 7.67 -6.31 7.82
C VAL A 57 8.32 -7.39 6.97
N LYS A 58 7.52 -8.36 6.55
CA LYS A 58 7.92 -9.43 5.64
C LYS A 58 6.75 -9.88 4.78
N GLY A 59 7.05 -10.49 3.64
CA GLY A 59 6.00 -11.00 2.77
C GLY A 59 6.53 -11.69 1.53
N TYR A 60 5.62 -12.19 0.73
CA TYR A 60 5.93 -12.80 -0.56
C TYR A 60 4.78 -12.60 -1.54
N VAL A 61 5.07 -12.76 -2.81
CA VAL A 61 4.11 -12.88 -3.92
C VAL A 61 4.16 -14.30 -4.47
N GLN A 62 3.02 -14.85 -4.80
CA GLN A 62 2.91 -16.24 -5.26
C GLN A 62 3.67 -16.47 -6.56
N ASN A 63 3.55 -15.55 -7.53
CA ASN A 63 4.21 -15.62 -8.83
C ASN A 63 5.23 -14.49 -8.98
N PRO A 64 6.47 -14.66 -8.53
CA PRO A 64 7.49 -13.60 -8.55
C PRO A 64 8.00 -13.27 -9.96
N GLY A 65 7.85 -14.16 -10.93
CA GLY A 65 8.32 -14.01 -12.30
C GLY A 65 7.41 -13.21 -13.24
N VAL A 66 6.38 -12.55 -12.70
CA VAL A 66 5.49 -11.72 -13.52
C VAL A 66 6.18 -10.40 -13.82
N ASP A 67 6.44 -10.17 -15.11
CA ASP A 67 7.05 -8.94 -15.61
C ASP A 67 6.04 -8.13 -16.41
N ILE A 68 6.15 -6.80 -16.35
CA ILE A 68 5.26 -5.89 -17.08
C ILE A 68 6.05 -4.87 -17.86
N LYS A 69 5.44 -4.42 -18.93
CA LYS A 69 5.91 -3.23 -19.65
C LYS A 69 5.58 -1.99 -18.80
N LYS A 70 6.60 -1.19 -18.52
CA LYS A 70 6.44 0.16 -17.96
C LYS A 70 5.54 0.98 -18.88
N THR A 71 4.68 1.82 -18.31
CA THR A 71 3.94 2.81 -19.09
C THR A 71 4.92 3.80 -19.75
N ALA A 72 4.44 4.59 -20.72
CA ALA A 72 5.25 5.65 -21.34
C ALA A 72 5.76 6.70 -20.32
N THR A 73 5.12 6.80 -19.15
CA THR A 73 5.52 7.66 -18.02
C THR A 73 6.49 7.00 -17.04
N GLY A 74 6.87 5.73 -17.28
CA GLY A 74 7.73 4.95 -16.38
C GLY A 74 7.00 4.38 -15.15
N GLU A 75 5.70 4.59 -15.05
CA GLU A 75 4.89 4.04 -13.96
C GLU A 75 4.58 2.56 -14.18
N VAL A 76 4.60 1.76 -13.10
CA VAL A 76 4.25 0.34 -13.12
C VAL A 76 2.83 0.19 -12.60
N LEU A 77 1.89 -0.12 -13.50
CA LEU A 77 0.53 -0.49 -13.14
C LEU A 77 0.50 -1.99 -12.76
N VAL A 78 0.00 -2.31 -11.59
CA VAL A 78 -0.06 -3.70 -11.10
C VAL A 78 -1.47 -4.29 -11.15
N GLY A 79 -2.51 -3.44 -11.18
CA GLY A 79 -3.90 -3.84 -11.18
C GLY A 79 -4.27 -4.92 -12.19
N PRO A 80 -3.89 -4.82 -13.48
CA PRO A 80 -4.18 -5.86 -14.47
C PRO A 80 -3.62 -7.25 -14.15
N PHE A 81 -2.56 -7.31 -13.34
CA PHE A 81 -1.85 -8.54 -12.97
C PHE A 81 -2.27 -9.06 -11.59
N VAL A 82 -2.85 -8.21 -10.76
CA VAL A 82 -3.58 -8.60 -9.55
C VAL A 82 -4.96 -9.12 -9.95
N GLY A 83 -5.68 -8.39 -10.79
CA GLY A 83 -7.01 -8.74 -11.26
C GLY A 83 -8.10 -8.48 -10.23
N GLN A 84 -9.24 -9.11 -10.40
CA GLN A 84 -10.32 -9.12 -9.41
C GLN A 84 -9.92 -9.97 -8.20
N GLY A 85 -10.58 -9.76 -7.07
CA GLY A 85 -10.30 -10.56 -5.89
C GLY A 85 -10.63 -9.85 -4.59
N GLU A 86 -9.88 -10.14 -3.53
CA GLU A 86 -10.18 -9.72 -2.17
C GLU A 86 -8.95 -9.11 -1.50
N PHE A 87 -9.18 -8.02 -0.76
CA PHE A 87 -8.26 -7.40 0.18
C PHE A 87 -8.63 -7.86 1.58
N LEU A 88 -7.85 -8.77 2.16
CA LEU A 88 -8.08 -9.36 3.48
C LEU A 88 -7.06 -8.83 4.48
N VAL A 89 -7.52 -8.35 5.62
CA VAL A 89 -6.69 -7.93 6.75
C VAL A 89 -6.99 -8.82 7.95
N ILE A 90 -5.94 -9.36 8.55
CA ILE A 90 -6.00 -10.14 9.79
C ILE A 90 -5.22 -9.37 10.84
N THR A 91 -5.90 -8.97 11.91
CA THR A 91 -5.31 -8.27 13.06
C THR A 91 -5.21 -9.23 14.23
N ASP A 92 -3.99 -9.50 14.67
CA ASP A 92 -3.66 -10.34 15.82
C ASP A 92 -3.12 -9.46 16.96
N TYR A 93 -3.92 -9.29 17.99
CA TYR A 93 -3.57 -8.51 19.19
C TYR A 93 -2.71 -9.29 20.20
N GLY A 94 -2.29 -10.51 19.86
CA GLY A 94 -1.52 -11.40 20.76
C GLY A 94 -2.37 -12.03 21.87
N THR A 95 -3.65 -11.73 21.93
CA THR A 95 -4.61 -12.28 22.93
C THR A 95 -5.94 -12.58 22.25
N GLY A 96 -6.47 -13.76 22.47
CA GLY A 96 -7.74 -14.18 21.87
C GLY A 96 -7.60 -14.63 20.40
N ASN A 97 -8.71 -14.61 19.68
CA ASN A 97 -8.73 -14.95 18.26
C ASN A 97 -8.41 -13.72 17.41
N PRO A 98 -7.64 -13.85 16.34
CA PRO A 98 -7.42 -12.76 15.39
C PRO A 98 -8.73 -12.25 14.79
N TYR A 99 -8.79 -10.94 14.59
CA TYR A 99 -9.89 -10.30 13.88
C TYR A 99 -9.62 -10.29 12.37
N ASN A 100 -10.59 -10.72 11.58
CA ASN A 100 -10.52 -10.76 10.14
C ASN A 100 -11.51 -9.78 9.53
N SER A 101 -11.07 -8.97 8.59
CA SER A 101 -11.93 -8.12 7.77
C SER A 101 -11.51 -8.16 6.32
N MET A 102 -12.47 -7.98 5.42
CA MET A 102 -12.27 -8.21 3.99
C MET A 102 -13.14 -7.29 3.17
N THR A 103 -12.59 -6.80 2.06
CA THR A 103 -13.30 -6.05 1.02
C THR A 103 -12.95 -6.59 -0.36
N PRO A 104 -13.80 -6.40 -1.37
CA PRO A 104 -13.40 -6.67 -2.75
C PRO A 104 -12.28 -5.74 -3.18
N LEU A 105 -11.43 -6.19 -4.08
CA LEU A 105 -10.49 -5.33 -4.81
C LEU A 105 -11.28 -4.47 -5.80
N ILE A 106 -11.02 -3.16 -5.81
CA ILE A 106 -11.65 -2.20 -6.72
C ILE A 106 -10.79 -1.88 -7.94
N SER A 107 -9.47 -1.89 -7.79
CA SER A 107 -8.52 -1.61 -8.87
C SER A 107 -7.37 -2.61 -8.98
N GLY A 108 -6.98 -3.23 -7.88
CA GLY A 108 -5.77 -4.04 -7.77
C GLY A 108 -4.48 -3.23 -7.70
N GLU A 109 -4.55 -1.88 -7.69
CA GLU A 109 -3.36 -1.00 -7.53
C GLU A 109 -2.88 -0.91 -6.08
N ILE A 110 -3.55 -1.60 -5.16
CA ILE A 110 -3.25 -1.77 -3.72
C ILE A 110 -3.47 -0.50 -2.91
N GLY A 111 -3.03 0.68 -3.38
CA GLY A 111 -3.26 1.94 -2.68
C GLY A 111 -4.74 2.33 -2.64
N GLU A 112 -5.41 2.25 -3.76
CA GLU A 112 -6.86 2.49 -3.87
C GLU A 112 -7.66 1.43 -3.11
N ASP A 113 -7.24 0.16 -3.19
CA ASP A 113 -7.87 -0.94 -2.47
C ASP A 113 -7.73 -0.78 -0.96
N LEU A 114 -6.57 -0.28 -0.47
CA LEU A 114 -6.39 0.06 0.95
C LEU A 114 -7.27 1.23 1.38
N ALA A 115 -7.39 2.29 0.56
CA ALA A 115 -8.28 3.42 0.86
C ALA A 115 -9.74 2.98 0.93
N PHE A 116 -10.16 2.12 0.00
CA PHE A 116 -11.48 1.51 -0.01
C PHE A 116 -11.73 0.64 1.24
N TYR A 117 -10.74 -0.22 1.60
CA TYR A 117 -10.80 -1.03 2.80
C TYR A 117 -10.98 -0.17 4.08
N LEU A 118 -10.21 0.91 4.21
CA LEU A 118 -10.31 1.81 5.38
C LEU A 118 -11.67 2.49 5.46
N THR A 119 -12.26 2.84 4.32
CA THR A 119 -13.58 3.47 4.26
C THR A 119 -14.69 2.47 4.59
N GLU A 120 -14.69 1.32 3.93
CA GLU A 120 -15.81 0.35 4.03
C GLU A 120 -15.73 -0.50 5.31
N SER A 121 -14.52 -0.98 5.66
CA SER A 121 -14.34 -1.89 6.79
C SER A 121 -14.05 -1.17 8.10
N GLN A 122 -13.30 -0.07 8.06
CA GLN A 122 -12.91 0.70 9.24
C GLN A 122 -13.77 1.96 9.44
N GLN A 123 -14.65 2.28 8.49
CA GLN A 123 -15.50 3.48 8.49
C GLN A 123 -14.70 4.77 8.68
N THR A 124 -13.48 4.79 8.20
CA THR A 124 -12.55 5.92 8.32
C THR A 124 -12.13 6.39 6.92
N PRO A 125 -12.77 7.43 6.36
CA PRO A 125 -12.36 8.01 5.08
C PRO A 125 -10.88 8.38 5.11
N SER A 126 -10.13 7.89 4.13
CA SER A 126 -8.67 7.97 4.12
C SER A 126 -8.12 8.26 2.74
N ALA A 127 -7.11 9.13 2.66
CA ALA A 127 -6.27 9.25 1.49
C ALA A 127 -5.02 8.41 1.67
N VAL A 128 -4.73 7.56 0.69
CA VAL A 128 -3.59 6.64 0.71
C VAL A 128 -2.75 6.87 -0.54
N GLY A 129 -1.46 7.00 -0.32
CA GLY A 129 -0.50 6.98 -1.40
C GLY A 129 0.57 5.93 -1.14
N LEU A 130 0.77 5.03 -2.10
CA LEU A 130 1.80 3.98 -2.05
C LEU A 130 2.59 4.00 -3.34
N ASN A 131 3.92 3.98 -3.26
CA ASN A 131 4.73 3.83 -4.46
C ASN A 131 6.03 3.06 -4.20
N VAL A 132 6.48 2.40 -5.26
CA VAL A 132 7.78 1.75 -5.35
C VAL A 132 8.40 2.21 -6.67
N LEU A 133 9.46 2.98 -6.58
CA LEU A 133 10.19 3.47 -7.75
C LEU A 133 11.33 2.50 -8.06
N LEU A 134 11.39 2.07 -9.31
CA LEU A 134 12.47 1.24 -9.84
C LEU A 134 13.46 2.10 -10.62
N ASP A 135 14.72 1.71 -10.62
CA ASP A 135 15.76 2.28 -11.50
C ASP A 135 15.70 1.71 -12.94
N GLU A 136 16.67 2.06 -13.76
CA GLU A 136 16.76 1.60 -15.14
C GLU A 136 17.04 0.09 -15.26
N GLU A 137 17.57 -0.54 -14.19
CA GLU A 137 17.86 -1.97 -14.09
C GLU A 137 16.72 -2.76 -13.40
N ASP A 138 15.55 -2.13 -13.21
CA ASP A 138 14.39 -2.67 -12.49
C ASP A 138 14.65 -3.02 -11.02
N LYS A 139 15.66 -2.40 -10.40
CA LYS A 139 15.92 -2.52 -8.96
C LYS A 139 15.15 -1.43 -8.20
N VAL A 140 14.78 -1.74 -6.96
CA VAL A 140 14.11 -0.76 -6.10
C VAL A 140 15.07 0.37 -5.75
N LYS A 141 14.76 1.57 -6.25
CA LYS A 141 15.45 2.81 -5.92
C LYS A 141 14.94 3.39 -4.61
N VAL A 142 13.63 3.47 -4.46
CA VAL A 142 12.95 3.96 -3.27
C VAL A 142 11.55 3.35 -3.17
N ALA A 143 11.08 3.14 -1.95
CA ALA A 143 9.73 2.69 -1.66
C ALA A 143 9.18 3.45 -0.46
N GLY A 144 7.93 3.89 -0.54
CA GLY A 144 7.30 4.64 0.53
C GLY A 144 5.82 4.89 0.28
N GLY A 145 5.17 5.42 1.30
CA GLY A 145 3.75 5.76 1.22
C GLY A 145 3.31 6.60 2.41
N PHE A 146 2.09 7.08 2.32
CA PHE A 146 1.44 7.82 3.39
C PHE A 146 -0.01 7.40 3.55
N LEU A 147 -0.53 7.64 4.73
CA LEU A 147 -1.94 7.54 5.07
C LEU A 147 -2.35 8.85 5.74
N VAL A 148 -3.42 9.44 5.28
CA VAL A 148 -4.06 10.59 5.92
C VAL A 148 -5.50 10.25 6.18
N GLN A 149 -5.93 10.48 7.42
CA GLN A 149 -7.28 10.18 7.89
C GLN A 149 -7.95 11.44 8.42
N VAL A 150 -9.24 11.58 8.11
CA VAL A 150 -10.06 12.65 8.66
C VAL A 150 -10.34 12.37 10.12
N LEU A 151 -10.01 13.34 10.99
CA LEU A 151 -10.33 13.24 12.42
C LEU A 151 -11.84 13.43 12.66
N PRO A 152 -12.42 12.78 13.70
CA PRO A 152 -13.87 12.78 13.94
C PRO A 152 -14.54 14.15 14.11
N ASN A 153 -13.76 15.20 14.36
CA ASN A 153 -14.27 16.57 14.57
C ASN A 153 -13.66 17.59 13.58
N ALA A 154 -13.07 17.10 12.48
CA ALA A 154 -12.52 17.98 11.45
C ALA A 154 -13.65 18.80 10.80
N LYS A 155 -13.41 20.09 10.59
CA LYS A 155 -14.37 20.99 9.93
C LYS A 155 -14.38 20.74 8.43
N GLU A 156 -15.54 20.90 7.79
CA GLU A 156 -15.67 20.73 6.33
C GLU A 156 -14.67 21.61 5.55
N GLU A 157 -14.38 22.83 6.03
CA GLU A 157 -13.42 23.74 5.41
C GLU A 157 -11.98 23.18 5.47
N GLU A 158 -11.61 22.51 6.58
CA GLU A 158 -10.31 21.87 6.76
C GLU A 158 -10.17 20.66 5.85
N ILE A 159 -11.25 19.85 5.73
CA ILE A 159 -11.31 18.68 4.84
C ILE A 159 -11.18 19.14 3.38
N ALA A 160 -11.96 20.13 2.93
CA ALA A 160 -11.92 20.63 1.56
C ALA A 160 -10.56 21.25 1.21
N SER A 161 -9.94 21.99 2.14
CA SER A 161 -8.60 22.54 1.97
C SER A 161 -7.56 21.44 1.81
N PHE A 162 -7.69 20.38 2.59
CA PHE A 162 -6.79 19.23 2.56
C PHE A 162 -6.95 18.40 1.29
N GLU A 163 -8.19 18.11 0.87
CA GLU A 163 -8.47 17.42 -0.40
C GLU A 163 -7.87 18.14 -1.59
N LYS A 164 -8.00 19.47 -1.62
CA LYS A 164 -7.37 20.30 -2.65
C LYS A 164 -5.84 20.14 -2.65
N ARG A 165 -5.21 20.17 -1.47
CA ARG A 165 -3.75 19.98 -1.35
C ARG A 165 -3.31 18.61 -1.83
N ILE A 166 -4.05 17.53 -1.52
CA ILE A 166 -3.76 16.18 -2.02
C ILE A 166 -3.87 16.13 -3.55
N GLN A 167 -4.91 16.76 -4.13
CA GLN A 167 -5.07 16.79 -5.59
C GLN A 167 -3.98 17.59 -6.30
N GLU A 168 -3.45 18.63 -5.68
CA GLU A 168 -2.36 19.46 -6.19
C GLU A 168 -0.97 18.87 -5.89
N MET A 169 -0.89 17.81 -5.08
CA MET A 169 0.38 17.18 -4.69
C MET A 169 1.03 16.49 -5.89
N PRO A 170 2.35 16.68 -6.10
CA PRO A 170 3.08 15.93 -7.10
C PRO A 170 2.92 14.42 -6.90
N ALA A 171 3.03 13.65 -7.98
CA ALA A 171 3.01 12.20 -7.86
C ALA A 171 4.01 11.73 -6.79
N ILE A 172 3.61 10.74 -5.98
CA ILE A 172 4.46 10.22 -4.89
C ILE A 172 5.83 9.79 -5.40
N SER A 173 5.90 9.27 -6.63
CA SER A 173 7.17 8.94 -7.29
C SER A 173 8.10 10.15 -7.38
N THR A 174 7.57 11.34 -7.65
CA THR A 174 8.34 12.59 -7.73
C THR A 174 8.81 13.01 -6.33
N LEU A 175 7.94 12.93 -5.34
CA LEU A 175 8.27 13.24 -3.95
C LEU A 175 9.34 12.29 -3.40
N LEU A 176 9.21 11.01 -3.63
CA LEU A 176 10.19 10.00 -3.21
C LEU A 176 11.53 10.09 -3.94
N ALA A 177 11.57 10.69 -5.12
CA ALA A 177 12.80 10.89 -5.89
C ALA A 177 13.58 12.15 -5.49
N SER A 178 12.99 13.06 -4.71
CA SER A 178 13.64 14.28 -4.19
C SER A 178 14.35 14.02 -2.86
N ASP A 179 15.42 14.75 -2.56
CA ASP A 179 16.17 14.59 -1.29
C ASP A 179 15.39 15.13 -0.07
N ASP A 180 14.35 15.93 -0.28
CA ASP A 180 13.55 16.60 0.75
C ASP A 180 12.16 15.95 0.97
N HIS A 181 12.04 14.65 0.76
CA HIS A 181 10.74 13.96 0.62
C HIS A 181 9.82 14.04 1.85
N ILE A 182 10.34 14.09 3.07
CA ILE A 182 9.53 14.12 4.29
C ILE A 182 9.06 15.55 4.57
N GLU A 183 9.92 16.54 4.39
CA GLU A 183 9.58 17.95 4.63
C GLU A 183 8.56 18.47 3.63
N ALA A 184 8.62 18.02 2.37
CA ALA A 184 7.66 18.39 1.33
C ALA A 184 6.23 17.85 1.57
N LEU A 185 6.08 16.79 2.39
CA LEU A 185 4.77 16.25 2.78
C LEU A 185 4.16 16.97 3.99
N LEU A 186 4.98 17.68 4.79
CA LEU A 186 4.56 18.31 6.06
C LEU A 186 4.32 19.82 5.96
N THR A 187 4.70 20.45 4.86
CA THR A 187 4.52 21.90 4.58
C THR A 187 3.38 22.13 3.60
#